data_531878f34eda3fb41ecae73a6779dfa9
#
_entry.id   531878f34eda3fb41ecae73a6779dfa9
#
_cell.length_a   1.000
_cell.length_b   1.000
_cell.length_c   1.000
_cell.angle_alpha   90.00
_cell.angle_beta   90.00
_cell.angle_gamma   90.00
#
_symmetry.space_group_name_H-M   'P 1'
#
loop_
_entity.id
_entity.type
_entity.pdbx_description
1 polymer ?
#
loop_
_entity_poly.entity_id
_entity_poly.type
_entity_poly.pdbx_seq_one_letter_code
_entity_poly.pdbx_strand_id
1 'polypeptide(L)'
;MIKDIYLLVGGEATRLRPLSEGIPKALLTIKEEPLINIILDNLSDTNFDNINLICSIKHEAQWKQYQKNSKFNIKLHFEREKLDTAGYILQNIDDLEDQFICMNGDLLINMDFSLFVNEVSSAKNSTICSIPVDDPSRYGVLDLDGSKIINFIEKPQDLEYGNNISLGVYSLFREDIQKVKNKLEIPCSFEKALFPELARSHLLDCYKVDGEMIDVGTRESYIFAHTENKSNWIADGVIIGENTKVENSVILGDCSIGNNVVINNSIICTNSNIESNEEINEKIYKK
;
A
#
# COMPACT_ATOMS: atom_id res chain seq x y z
N MET A 1 22.48 9.64 -7.36
CA MET A 1 21.12 10.13 -7.00
C MET A 1 20.14 9.10 -7.52
N ILE A 2 19.26 8.61 -6.67
CA ILE A 2 18.23 7.60 -7.03
C ILE A 2 17.20 8.27 -7.93
N LYS A 3 16.94 7.69 -9.11
CA LYS A 3 16.08 8.28 -10.13
C LYS A 3 14.74 7.57 -10.27
N ASP A 4 14.71 6.29 -10.01
CA ASP A 4 13.57 5.43 -10.27
C ASP A 4 12.90 4.99 -8.98
N ILE A 5 11.57 5.10 -8.97
CA ILE A 5 10.72 4.46 -7.98
C ILE A 5 9.76 3.49 -8.66
N TYR A 6 9.60 2.30 -8.08
CA TYR A 6 8.65 1.27 -8.49
C TYR A 6 7.59 1.08 -7.42
N LEU A 7 6.32 1.28 -7.77
CA LEU A 7 5.18 1.09 -6.90
C LEU A 7 4.44 -0.20 -7.26
N LEU A 8 4.29 -1.08 -6.29
CA LEU A 8 3.60 -2.36 -6.44
C LEU A 8 2.09 -2.15 -6.29
N VAL A 9 1.37 -2.01 -7.40
CA VAL A 9 -0.05 -1.66 -7.42
C VAL A 9 -0.93 -2.78 -8.02
N GLY A 10 -0.39 -3.98 -8.20
CA GLY A 10 -1.12 -5.13 -8.76
C GLY A 10 -2.15 -5.78 -7.82
N GLY A 11 -2.24 -5.33 -6.56
CA GLY A 11 -3.08 -5.91 -5.52
C GLY A 11 -4.58 -5.71 -5.75
N GLU A 12 -5.37 -6.75 -5.36
CA GLU A 12 -6.83 -6.70 -5.31
C GLU A 12 -7.28 -6.61 -3.85
N ALA A 13 -8.04 -5.60 -3.46
CA ALA A 13 -8.57 -5.43 -2.11
C ALA A 13 -9.78 -6.36 -1.87
N THR A 14 -9.60 -7.67 -1.91
CA THR A 14 -10.69 -8.66 -1.85
C THR A 14 -11.53 -8.57 -0.57
N ARG A 15 -10.91 -8.17 0.54
CA ARG A 15 -11.61 -7.94 1.83
C ARG A 15 -12.49 -6.69 1.86
N LEU A 16 -12.33 -5.80 0.88
CA LEU A 16 -13.17 -4.61 0.70
C LEU A 16 -14.29 -4.81 -0.33
N ARG A 17 -14.55 -6.03 -0.79
CA ARG A 17 -15.72 -6.29 -1.64
C ARG A 17 -17.02 -6.07 -0.87
N PRO A 18 -18.04 -5.49 -1.54
CA PRO A 18 -18.18 -5.18 -2.96
C PRO A 18 -17.55 -3.85 -3.41
N LEU A 19 -17.02 -3.02 -2.52
CA LEU A 19 -16.41 -1.71 -2.85
C LEU A 19 -15.32 -1.83 -3.93
N SER A 20 -14.42 -2.80 -3.76
CA SER A 20 -13.26 -3.01 -4.63
C SER A 20 -13.53 -3.88 -5.87
N GLU A 21 -14.80 -4.22 -6.14
CA GLU A 21 -15.11 -5.11 -7.24
C GLU A 21 -14.77 -4.49 -8.61
N GLY A 22 -13.84 -5.11 -9.31
CA GLY A 22 -13.35 -4.62 -10.62
C GLY A 22 -12.44 -3.39 -10.55
N ILE A 23 -12.01 -2.97 -9.35
CA ILE A 23 -11.15 -1.79 -9.15
C ILE A 23 -9.84 -2.22 -8.49
N PRO A 24 -8.66 -1.84 -9.02
CA PRO A 24 -7.39 -2.02 -8.32
C PRO A 24 -7.40 -1.36 -6.93
N LYS A 25 -6.77 -1.99 -5.93
CA LYS A 25 -6.74 -1.42 -4.57
C LYS A 25 -6.24 0.03 -4.54
N ALA A 26 -5.16 0.31 -5.26
CA ALA A 26 -4.56 1.64 -5.30
C ALA A 26 -5.40 2.71 -6.01
N LEU A 27 -6.45 2.33 -6.73
CA LEU A 27 -7.44 3.26 -7.33
C LEU A 27 -8.70 3.43 -6.49
N LEU A 28 -8.84 2.74 -5.36
CA LEU A 28 -9.89 3.06 -4.39
C LEU A 28 -9.70 4.46 -3.84
N THR A 29 -10.80 5.19 -3.67
CA THR A 29 -10.73 6.57 -3.18
C THR A 29 -10.69 6.64 -1.66
N ILE A 30 -9.89 7.55 -1.15
CA ILE A 30 -9.88 7.99 0.24
C ILE A 30 -10.20 9.48 0.24
N LYS A 31 -11.30 9.87 0.86
CA LYS A 31 -11.79 11.27 0.83
C LYS A 31 -11.89 11.83 -0.60
N GLU A 32 -12.43 11.02 -1.54
CA GLU A 32 -12.61 11.34 -2.96
C GLU A 32 -11.34 11.33 -3.82
N GLU A 33 -10.14 11.21 -3.22
CA GLU A 33 -8.90 11.08 -3.96
C GLU A 33 -8.48 9.61 -4.10
N PRO A 34 -8.07 9.14 -5.29
CA PRO A 34 -7.46 7.81 -5.43
C PRO A 34 -6.29 7.62 -4.47
N LEU A 35 -6.22 6.47 -3.80
CA LEU A 35 -5.13 6.14 -2.87
C LEU A 35 -3.74 6.37 -3.48
N ILE A 36 -3.57 6.02 -4.75
CA ILE A 36 -2.31 6.25 -5.46
C ILE A 36 -1.95 7.74 -5.58
N ASN A 37 -2.92 8.65 -5.70
CA ASN A 37 -2.65 10.09 -5.75
C ASN A 37 -2.06 10.56 -4.42
N ILE A 38 -2.64 10.12 -3.30
CA ILE A 38 -2.16 10.47 -1.96
C ILE A 38 -0.72 9.98 -1.77
N ILE A 39 -0.43 8.75 -2.23
CA ILE A 39 0.93 8.18 -2.20
C ILE A 39 1.90 9.02 -3.03
N LEU A 40 1.52 9.36 -4.27
CA LEU A 40 2.37 10.13 -5.18
C LEU A 40 2.56 11.60 -4.72
N ASP A 41 1.56 12.19 -4.09
CA ASP A 41 1.69 13.54 -3.50
C ASP A 41 2.72 13.54 -2.35
N ASN A 42 2.74 12.50 -1.52
CA ASN A 42 3.75 12.34 -0.46
C ASN A 42 5.19 12.16 -1.01
N LEU A 43 5.33 11.75 -2.26
CA LEU A 43 6.62 11.60 -2.94
C LEU A 43 7.05 12.84 -3.71
N SER A 44 6.24 13.91 -3.74
CA SER A 44 6.49 15.11 -4.58
C SER A 44 7.83 15.80 -4.33
N ASP A 45 8.33 15.74 -3.11
CA ASP A 45 9.59 16.37 -2.71
C ASP A 45 10.86 15.51 -3.00
N THR A 46 10.70 14.32 -3.56
CA THR A 46 11.80 13.36 -3.74
C THR A 46 12.54 13.45 -5.08
N ASN A 47 12.08 14.25 -6.02
CA ASN A 47 12.74 14.45 -7.33
C ASN A 47 13.04 13.16 -8.12
N PHE A 48 12.15 12.17 -8.11
CA PHE A 48 12.26 11.00 -8.98
C PHE A 48 12.06 11.38 -10.45
N ASP A 49 12.95 10.90 -11.33
CA ASP A 49 12.82 11.09 -12.78
C ASP A 49 11.73 10.17 -13.36
N ASN A 50 11.59 8.98 -12.80
CA ASN A 50 10.68 7.96 -13.29
C ASN A 50 9.84 7.36 -12.17
N ILE A 51 8.53 7.49 -12.29
CA ILE A 51 7.53 6.82 -11.44
C ILE A 51 6.99 5.63 -12.21
N ASN A 52 7.30 4.42 -11.75
CA ASN A 52 6.96 3.17 -12.40
C ASN A 52 5.88 2.45 -11.60
N LEU A 53 4.71 2.16 -12.20
CA LEU A 53 3.64 1.41 -11.56
C LEU A 53 3.64 -0.03 -12.10
N ILE A 54 3.84 -1.02 -11.23
CA ILE A 54 3.75 -2.44 -11.55
C ILE A 54 2.31 -2.89 -11.33
N CYS A 55 1.62 -3.14 -12.42
CA CYS A 55 0.16 -3.33 -12.48
C CYS A 55 -0.21 -4.74 -12.93
N SER A 56 -1.32 -5.27 -12.44
CA SER A 56 -1.93 -6.46 -13.04
C SER A 56 -2.55 -6.13 -14.40
N ILE A 57 -2.32 -6.96 -15.42
CA ILE A 57 -2.94 -6.84 -16.76
C ILE A 57 -4.48 -6.89 -16.69
N LYS A 58 -5.06 -7.51 -15.66
CA LYS A 58 -6.51 -7.57 -15.45
C LYS A 58 -7.17 -6.20 -15.39
N HIS A 59 -6.43 -5.20 -14.97
CA HIS A 59 -6.90 -3.83 -14.77
C HIS A 59 -6.25 -2.83 -15.75
N GLU A 60 -5.79 -3.31 -16.89
CA GLU A 60 -5.10 -2.49 -17.90
C GLU A 60 -5.90 -1.25 -18.30
N ALA A 61 -7.19 -1.41 -18.53
CA ALA A 61 -8.06 -0.31 -18.98
C ALA A 61 -8.15 0.80 -17.92
N GLN A 62 -8.32 0.44 -16.63
CA GLN A 62 -8.40 1.38 -15.51
C GLN A 62 -7.06 2.12 -15.33
N TRP A 63 -5.94 1.40 -15.39
CA TRP A 63 -4.62 2.00 -15.27
C TRP A 63 -4.27 2.93 -16.41
N LYS A 64 -4.60 2.57 -17.66
CA LYS A 64 -4.44 3.47 -18.82
C LYS A 64 -5.31 4.71 -18.72
N GLN A 65 -6.55 4.56 -18.24
CA GLN A 65 -7.44 5.71 -17.99
C GLN A 65 -6.89 6.61 -16.89
N TYR A 66 -6.37 6.03 -15.81
CA TYR A 66 -5.72 6.78 -14.74
C TYR A 66 -4.50 7.53 -15.26
N GLN A 67 -3.57 6.86 -15.98
CA GLN A 67 -2.38 7.48 -16.55
C GLN A 67 -2.72 8.68 -17.44
N LYS A 68 -3.75 8.55 -18.28
CA LYS A 68 -4.18 9.64 -19.19
C LYS A 68 -4.64 10.90 -18.44
N ASN A 69 -5.24 10.73 -17.26
CA ASN A 69 -5.83 11.81 -16.48
C ASN A 69 -4.93 12.26 -15.31
N SER A 70 -3.84 11.54 -15.08
CA SER A 70 -2.94 11.82 -13.96
C SER A 70 -2.13 13.10 -14.18
N LYS A 71 -1.93 13.87 -13.11
CA LYS A 71 -0.97 14.98 -13.08
C LYS A 71 0.50 14.52 -13.03
N PHE A 72 0.73 13.25 -12.71
CA PHE A 72 2.06 12.67 -12.58
C PHE A 72 2.51 12.02 -13.88
N ASN A 73 3.82 12.13 -14.17
CA ASN A 73 4.44 11.43 -15.29
C ASN A 73 4.77 9.99 -14.88
N ILE A 74 3.85 9.06 -15.13
CA ILE A 74 3.96 7.66 -14.71
C ILE A 74 4.19 6.73 -15.91
N LYS A 75 4.95 5.66 -15.67
CA LYS A 75 5.12 4.55 -16.59
C LYS A 75 4.36 3.33 -16.07
N LEU A 76 3.61 2.66 -16.93
CA LEU A 76 2.84 1.46 -16.57
C LEU A 76 3.58 0.21 -17.04
N HIS A 77 3.75 -0.73 -16.13
CA HIS A 77 4.32 -2.05 -16.37
C HIS A 77 3.29 -3.12 -16.03
N PHE A 78 2.91 -3.94 -17.00
CA PHE A 78 1.83 -4.91 -16.81
C PHE A 78 2.36 -6.34 -16.65
N GLU A 79 2.04 -6.94 -15.49
CA GLU A 79 2.22 -8.35 -15.26
C GLU A 79 1.07 -9.13 -15.90
N ARG A 80 1.41 -10.04 -16.82
CA ARG A 80 0.42 -10.90 -17.52
C ARG A 80 -0.05 -12.07 -16.67
N GLU A 81 0.78 -12.49 -15.72
CA GLU A 81 0.52 -13.52 -14.73
C GLU A 81 0.97 -13.03 -13.35
N LYS A 82 0.57 -13.72 -12.30
CA LYS A 82 0.94 -13.34 -10.93
C LYS A 82 2.41 -13.70 -10.69
N LEU A 83 3.28 -12.70 -10.61
CA LEU A 83 4.71 -12.85 -10.38
C LEU A 83 5.09 -12.74 -8.88
N ASP A 84 4.12 -12.42 -8.02
CA ASP A 84 4.30 -12.02 -6.62
C ASP A 84 5.09 -10.71 -6.47
N THR A 85 5.39 -10.27 -5.25
CA THR A 85 5.85 -8.89 -4.97
C THR A 85 7.20 -8.53 -5.60
N ALA A 86 8.13 -9.49 -5.70
CA ALA A 86 9.48 -9.28 -6.27
C ALA A 86 9.63 -9.78 -7.72
N GLY A 87 8.65 -10.50 -8.27
CA GLY A 87 8.84 -11.20 -9.53
C GLY A 87 9.10 -10.30 -10.73
N TYR A 88 8.39 -9.15 -10.82
CA TYR A 88 8.66 -8.17 -11.87
C TYR A 88 10.10 -7.65 -11.82
N ILE A 89 10.59 -7.30 -10.62
CA ILE A 89 11.95 -6.81 -10.40
C ILE A 89 12.98 -7.86 -10.83
N LEU A 90 12.78 -9.13 -10.46
CA LEU A 90 13.68 -10.22 -10.85
C LEU A 90 13.69 -10.49 -12.35
N GLN A 91 12.55 -10.41 -13.02
CA GLN A 91 12.47 -10.61 -14.47
C GLN A 91 13.20 -9.53 -15.26
N ASN A 92 13.15 -8.29 -14.77
CA ASN A 92 13.66 -7.13 -15.47
C ASN A 92 14.96 -6.58 -14.84
N ILE A 93 15.62 -7.35 -13.96
CA ILE A 93 16.74 -6.88 -13.13
C ILE A 93 17.87 -6.24 -13.95
N ASP A 94 18.11 -6.71 -15.16
CA ASP A 94 19.21 -6.24 -16.00
C ASP A 94 18.90 -4.88 -16.67
N ASP A 95 17.62 -4.47 -16.70
CA ASP A 95 17.15 -3.20 -17.25
C ASP A 95 16.90 -2.13 -16.17
N LEU A 96 17.07 -2.47 -14.88
CA LEU A 96 16.86 -1.54 -13.78
C LEU A 96 18.10 -0.69 -13.53
N GLU A 97 17.90 0.50 -12.94
CA GLU A 97 18.99 1.33 -12.43
C GLU A 97 19.83 0.59 -11.36
N ASP A 98 21.06 1.03 -11.13
CA ASP A 98 21.95 0.41 -10.14
C ASP A 98 21.38 0.47 -8.73
N GLN A 99 20.67 1.54 -8.40
CA GLN A 99 19.92 1.71 -7.16
C GLN A 99 18.57 2.36 -7.47
N PHE A 100 17.51 1.80 -6.93
CA PHE A 100 16.13 2.27 -7.10
C PHE A 100 15.32 2.11 -5.81
N ILE A 101 14.22 2.86 -5.70
CA ILE A 101 13.23 2.67 -4.64
C ILE A 101 12.16 1.70 -5.14
N CYS A 102 11.75 0.76 -4.27
CA CYS A 102 10.56 -0.03 -4.46
C CYS A 102 9.63 0.16 -3.26
N MET A 103 8.31 0.25 -3.51
CA MET A 103 7.35 0.56 -2.47
C MET A 103 6.03 -0.15 -2.72
N ASN A 104 5.38 -0.61 -1.64
CA ASN A 104 4.01 -1.08 -1.70
C ASN A 104 3.07 0.10 -2.03
N GLY A 105 2.32 0.00 -3.12
CA GLY A 105 1.44 1.06 -3.62
C GLY A 105 0.02 0.98 -3.05
N ASP A 106 -0.15 0.37 -1.88
CA ASP A 106 -1.44 0.18 -1.21
C ASP A 106 -1.41 0.57 0.28
N LEU A 107 -0.34 1.24 0.71
CA LEU A 107 -0.12 1.72 2.07
C LEU A 107 -0.13 3.26 2.09
N LEU A 108 -0.86 3.84 3.03
CA LEU A 108 -0.68 5.24 3.40
C LEU A 108 0.46 5.33 4.42
N ILE A 109 1.52 6.02 4.06
CA ILE A 109 2.72 6.16 4.88
C ILE A 109 2.97 7.63 5.11
N ASN A 110 3.09 8.02 6.38
CA ASN A 110 3.49 9.35 6.81
C ASN A 110 4.93 9.29 7.31
N MET A 111 5.88 9.71 6.46
CA MET A 111 7.31 9.82 6.77
C MET A 111 7.97 10.87 5.89
N ASP A 112 9.16 11.33 6.26
CA ASP A 112 9.98 12.16 5.39
C ASP A 112 10.69 11.30 4.32
N PHE A 113 10.06 11.21 3.13
CA PHE A 113 10.62 10.45 2.00
C PHE A 113 11.90 11.10 1.44
N SER A 114 12.00 12.43 1.46
CA SER A 114 13.20 13.14 0.99
C SER A 114 14.40 12.83 1.86
N LEU A 115 14.22 12.84 3.18
CA LEU A 115 15.26 12.46 4.13
C LEU A 115 15.69 11.01 3.89
N PHE A 116 14.73 10.07 3.78
CA PHE A 116 15.04 8.67 3.50
C PHE A 116 15.86 8.50 2.22
N VAL A 117 15.41 9.07 1.09
CA VAL A 117 16.10 8.95 -0.21
C VAL A 117 17.51 9.53 -0.14
N ASN A 118 17.71 10.65 0.55
CA ASN A 118 19.03 11.25 0.74
C ASN A 118 19.97 10.34 1.56
N GLU A 119 19.50 9.80 2.66
CA GLU A 119 20.27 8.91 3.53
C GLU A 119 20.69 7.62 2.80
N VAL A 120 19.72 6.95 2.13
CA VAL A 120 20.01 5.69 1.44
C VAL A 120 20.84 5.89 0.15
N SER A 121 20.93 7.11 -0.39
CA SER A 121 21.77 7.38 -1.57
C SER A 121 23.26 7.14 -1.32
N SER A 122 23.70 7.14 -0.05
CA SER A 122 25.05 6.82 0.37
C SER A 122 25.19 5.40 0.96
N ALA A 123 24.11 4.63 1.01
CA ALA A 123 24.11 3.28 1.54
C ALA A 123 25.01 2.35 0.69
N LYS A 124 25.46 1.26 1.31
CA LYS A 124 26.30 0.25 0.63
C LYS A 124 25.54 -1.05 0.35
N ASN A 125 24.39 -1.23 0.97
CA ASN A 125 23.53 -2.39 0.85
C ASN A 125 22.10 -1.96 0.61
N SER A 126 21.30 -2.85 0.09
CA SER A 126 19.84 -2.71 0.05
C SER A 126 19.29 -2.43 1.45
N THR A 127 18.28 -1.58 1.55
CA THR A 127 17.80 -1.04 2.82
C THR A 127 16.28 -1.11 2.89
N ILE A 128 15.75 -1.58 4.02
CA ILE A 128 14.29 -1.58 4.32
C ILE A 128 13.99 -0.47 5.32
N CYS A 129 12.97 0.35 5.04
CA CYS A 129 12.36 1.23 6.04
C CYS A 129 11.62 0.43 7.10
N SER A 130 11.79 0.82 8.36
CA SER A 130 11.18 0.14 9.50
C SER A 130 10.61 1.11 10.52
N ILE A 131 9.51 0.70 11.14
CA ILE A 131 8.92 1.32 12.33
C ILE A 131 8.71 0.26 13.41
N PRO A 132 8.77 0.62 14.71
CA PRO A 132 8.33 -0.26 15.78
C PRO A 132 6.79 -0.24 15.87
N VAL A 133 6.19 -1.39 16.19
CA VAL A 133 4.76 -1.51 16.47
C VAL A 133 4.51 -2.36 17.72
N ASP A 134 3.35 -2.19 18.37
CA ASP A 134 3.00 -2.98 19.55
C ASP A 134 2.68 -4.44 19.21
N ASP A 135 2.00 -4.68 18.09
CA ASP A 135 1.69 -6.03 17.58
C ASP A 135 2.26 -6.26 16.19
N PRO A 136 3.44 -6.90 16.05
CA PRO A 136 4.08 -7.16 14.78
C PRO A 136 3.54 -8.41 14.04
N SER A 137 2.65 -9.20 14.64
CA SER A 137 2.22 -10.52 14.13
C SER A 137 1.62 -10.52 12.72
N ARG A 138 1.18 -9.35 12.24
CA ARG A 138 0.53 -9.17 10.93
C ARG A 138 1.47 -8.71 9.83
N TYR A 139 2.73 -8.46 10.13
CA TYR A 139 3.71 -7.80 9.27
C TYR A 139 4.97 -8.63 9.07
N GLY A 140 5.80 -8.22 8.14
CA GLY A 140 7.18 -8.71 8.04
C GLY A 140 8.04 -8.08 9.13
N VAL A 141 8.63 -8.89 10.00
CA VAL A 141 9.46 -8.47 11.14
C VAL A 141 10.92 -8.54 10.79
N LEU A 142 11.67 -7.53 11.20
CA LEU A 142 13.11 -7.42 10.99
C LEU A 142 13.84 -7.82 12.27
N ASP A 143 14.59 -8.92 12.20
CA ASP A 143 15.52 -9.32 13.25
C ASP A 143 16.84 -8.57 13.01
N LEU A 144 17.23 -7.73 13.98
CA LEU A 144 18.27 -6.72 13.80
C LEU A 144 19.49 -6.99 14.68
N ASP A 145 20.69 -6.86 14.07
CA ASP A 145 21.96 -6.63 14.78
C ASP A 145 22.46 -5.20 14.42
N GLY A 146 22.22 -4.26 15.31
CA GLY A 146 22.42 -2.84 15.03
C GLY A 146 21.52 -2.34 13.89
N SER A 147 22.12 -1.90 12.79
CA SER A 147 21.41 -1.55 11.55
C SER A 147 21.31 -2.69 10.55
N LYS A 148 21.95 -3.84 10.82
CA LYS A 148 21.91 -5.00 9.92
C LYS A 148 20.66 -5.81 10.14
N ILE A 149 19.99 -6.22 9.07
CA ILE A 149 18.92 -7.20 9.10
C ILE A 149 19.57 -8.58 8.98
N ILE A 150 19.53 -9.34 10.09
CA ILE A 150 20.08 -10.71 10.11
C ILE A 150 19.06 -11.75 9.71
N ASN A 151 17.76 -11.42 9.86
CA ASN A 151 16.68 -12.26 9.38
C ASN A 151 15.45 -11.40 9.05
N PHE A 152 14.62 -11.88 8.11
CA PHE A 152 13.32 -11.32 7.77
C PHE A 152 12.27 -12.40 7.96
N ILE A 153 11.28 -12.14 8.81
CA ILE A 153 10.25 -13.11 9.19
C ILE A 153 8.87 -12.57 8.81
N GLU A 154 8.24 -13.17 7.82
CA GLU A 154 6.89 -12.79 7.38
C GLU A 154 5.83 -13.35 8.33
N LYS A 155 5.09 -12.47 9.00
CA LYS A 155 3.98 -12.77 9.91
C LYS A 155 4.33 -13.84 10.95
N PRO A 156 5.30 -13.54 11.85
CA PRO A 156 5.74 -14.50 12.85
C PRO A 156 4.60 -14.89 13.79
N GLN A 157 4.62 -16.15 14.24
CA GLN A 157 3.70 -16.63 15.29
C GLN A 157 4.23 -16.28 16.68
N ASP A 158 5.56 -16.09 16.79
CA ASP A 158 6.26 -15.77 18.03
C ASP A 158 6.82 -14.34 17.98
N LEU A 159 6.82 -13.65 19.11
CA LEU A 159 7.31 -12.27 19.22
C LEU A 159 8.82 -12.20 19.58
N GLU A 160 9.56 -13.29 19.44
CA GLU A 160 10.98 -13.37 19.80
C GLU A 160 11.89 -12.48 18.92
N TYR A 161 11.44 -12.11 17.73
CA TYR A 161 12.24 -11.34 16.75
C TYR A 161 12.12 -9.83 16.91
N GLY A 162 11.48 -9.37 18.00
CA GLY A 162 11.28 -7.96 18.25
C GLY A 162 10.04 -7.37 17.55
N ASN A 163 9.96 -6.05 17.52
CA ASN A 163 8.78 -5.33 17.05
C ASN A 163 9.04 -4.35 15.91
N ASN A 164 10.23 -4.39 15.30
CA ASN A 164 10.52 -3.58 14.13
C ASN A 164 9.94 -4.26 12.89
N ILE A 165 8.97 -3.62 12.26
CA ILE A 165 8.33 -4.15 11.06
C ILE A 165 8.82 -3.45 9.80
N SER A 166 8.72 -4.14 8.66
CA SER A 166 8.90 -3.55 7.34
C SER A 166 7.75 -2.58 7.04
N LEU A 167 8.12 -1.35 6.70
CA LEU A 167 7.17 -0.30 6.31
C LEU A 167 6.68 -0.44 4.86
N GLY A 168 7.20 -1.41 4.09
CA GLY A 168 6.85 -1.56 2.68
C GLY A 168 7.53 -0.54 1.77
N VAL A 169 8.65 0.05 2.19
CA VAL A 169 9.49 0.98 1.43
C VAL A 169 10.93 0.48 1.46
N TYR A 170 11.53 0.34 0.30
CA TYR A 170 12.81 -0.31 0.12
C TYR A 170 13.72 0.51 -0.81
N SER A 171 14.98 0.67 -0.45
CA SER A 171 16.05 1.06 -1.37
C SER A 171 16.82 -0.19 -1.77
N LEU A 172 16.80 -0.54 -3.03
CA LEU A 172 17.35 -1.79 -3.55
C LEU A 172 18.52 -1.53 -4.49
N PHE A 173 19.61 -2.28 -4.32
CA PHE A 173 20.70 -2.32 -5.26
C PHE A 173 20.54 -3.50 -6.22
N ARG A 174 20.63 -3.23 -7.52
CA ARG A 174 20.61 -4.24 -8.57
C ARG A 174 21.67 -5.34 -8.32
N GLU A 175 22.87 -4.93 -7.97
CA GLU A 175 23.99 -5.84 -7.69
C GLU A 175 23.69 -6.81 -6.54
N ASP A 176 23.05 -6.34 -5.46
CA ASP A 176 22.70 -7.20 -4.33
C ASP A 176 21.70 -8.27 -4.73
N ILE A 177 20.68 -7.89 -5.52
CA ILE A 177 19.70 -8.83 -6.04
C ILE A 177 20.36 -9.85 -6.99
N GLN A 178 21.26 -9.38 -7.87
CA GLN A 178 22.00 -10.27 -8.80
C GLN A 178 22.86 -11.31 -8.07
N LYS A 179 23.45 -10.95 -6.92
CA LYS A 179 24.24 -11.91 -6.08
C LYS A 179 23.41 -13.08 -5.57
N VAL A 180 22.10 -12.90 -5.36
CA VAL A 180 21.20 -13.93 -4.82
C VAL A 180 20.22 -14.50 -5.86
N LYS A 181 20.16 -13.92 -7.06
CA LYS A 181 19.16 -14.25 -8.10
C LYS A 181 19.09 -15.75 -8.42
N ASN A 182 20.22 -16.46 -8.42
CA ASN A 182 20.29 -17.87 -8.73
C ASN A 182 19.67 -18.80 -7.67
N LYS A 183 19.32 -18.25 -6.50
CA LYS A 183 18.62 -18.96 -5.42
C LYS A 183 17.11 -18.69 -5.40
N LEU A 184 16.61 -17.87 -6.34
CA LEU A 184 15.24 -17.39 -6.37
C LEU A 184 14.53 -17.93 -7.61
N GLU A 185 13.25 -18.23 -7.45
CA GLU A 185 12.38 -18.71 -8.51
C GLU A 185 11.22 -17.71 -8.71
N ILE A 186 10.66 -17.65 -9.92
CA ILE A 186 9.47 -16.84 -10.22
C ILE A 186 8.27 -17.78 -10.27
N PRO A 187 7.16 -17.44 -9.59
CA PRO A 187 6.86 -16.19 -8.85
C PRO A 187 7.69 -16.02 -7.58
N CYS A 188 8.08 -14.78 -7.27
CA CYS A 188 8.95 -14.45 -6.14
C CYS A 188 8.34 -13.37 -5.24
N SER A 189 8.34 -13.62 -3.93
CA SER A 189 7.96 -12.64 -2.91
C SER A 189 9.20 -11.95 -2.36
N PHE A 190 9.12 -10.62 -2.16
CA PHE A 190 10.11 -9.89 -1.39
C PHE A 190 10.25 -10.50 0.01
N GLU A 191 9.15 -10.67 0.70
CA GLU A 191 9.08 -11.02 2.11
C GLU A 191 9.47 -12.47 2.40
N LYS A 192 9.08 -13.39 1.50
CA LYS A 192 9.26 -14.84 1.71
C LYS A 192 10.52 -15.41 1.06
N ALA A 193 11.09 -14.69 0.10
CA ALA A 193 12.22 -15.22 -0.67
C ALA A 193 13.37 -14.23 -0.78
N LEU A 194 13.18 -13.05 -1.39
CA LEU A 194 14.28 -12.14 -1.67
C LEU A 194 14.91 -11.55 -0.40
N PHE A 195 14.13 -10.99 0.52
CA PHE A 195 14.68 -10.40 1.75
C PHE A 195 15.36 -11.40 2.66
N PRO A 196 14.80 -12.61 2.89
CA PRO A 196 15.54 -13.66 3.61
C PRO A 196 16.89 -14.02 2.99
N GLU A 197 17.00 -14.08 1.66
CA GLU A 197 18.28 -14.37 0.99
C GLU A 197 19.27 -13.20 1.09
N LEU A 198 18.79 -11.95 0.94
CA LEU A 198 19.63 -10.77 1.13
C LEU A 198 20.13 -10.66 2.57
N ALA A 199 19.29 -10.93 3.57
CA ALA A 199 19.66 -10.93 4.98
C ALA A 199 20.75 -11.98 5.27
N ARG A 200 20.54 -13.24 4.84
CA ARG A 200 21.55 -14.31 4.98
C ARG A 200 22.88 -13.99 4.30
N SER A 201 22.85 -13.18 3.25
CA SER A 201 24.03 -12.76 2.49
C SER A 201 24.65 -11.47 3.05
N HIS A 202 24.13 -10.92 4.16
CA HIS A 202 24.56 -9.65 4.78
C HIS A 202 24.49 -8.44 3.83
N LEU A 203 23.52 -8.44 2.92
CA LEU A 203 23.27 -7.42 1.90
C LEU A 203 22.03 -6.56 2.23
N LEU A 204 21.50 -6.64 3.47
CA LEU A 204 20.26 -5.96 3.84
C LEU A 204 20.44 -5.18 5.14
N ASP A 205 20.15 -3.89 5.07
CA ASP A 205 20.21 -2.94 6.17
C ASP A 205 18.82 -2.43 6.53
N CYS A 206 18.67 -1.94 7.76
CA CYS A 206 17.46 -1.32 8.27
C CYS A 206 17.66 0.18 8.41
N TYR A 207 16.69 0.95 7.90
CA TYR A 207 16.56 2.37 8.19
C TYR A 207 15.30 2.60 9.04
N LYS A 208 15.50 2.98 10.30
CA LYS A 208 14.39 3.27 11.21
C LYS A 208 13.89 4.67 10.96
N VAL A 209 12.58 4.77 10.72
CA VAL A 209 11.90 6.05 10.52
C VAL A 209 10.98 6.36 11.69
N ASP A 210 10.79 7.64 11.94
CA ASP A 210 9.70 8.14 12.77
C ASP A 210 8.52 8.40 11.83
N GLY A 211 7.47 7.60 11.94
CA GLY A 211 6.35 7.66 11.01
C GLY A 211 5.20 6.74 11.38
N GLU A 212 4.16 6.81 10.57
CA GLU A 212 2.95 6.01 10.72
C GLU A 212 2.59 5.33 9.42
N MET A 213 1.92 4.18 9.50
CA MET A 213 1.45 3.42 8.36
C MET A 213 0.00 2.96 8.55
N ILE A 214 -0.79 3.08 7.49
CA ILE A 214 -2.12 2.49 7.40
C ILE A 214 -2.18 1.55 6.19
N ASP A 215 -2.33 0.24 6.44
CA ASP A 215 -2.70 -0.72 5.39
C ASP A 215 -4.19 -0.61 5.11
N VAL A 216 -4.55 0.04 4.00
CA VAL A 216 -5.95 0.25 3.58
C VAL A 216 -6.49 -1.04 2.96
N GLY A 217 -6.54 -2.13 3.73
CA GLY A 217 -6.91 -3.46 3.24
C GLY A 217 -8.16 -4.07 3.88
N THR A 218 -8.69 -3.48 4.94
CA THR A 218 -9.89 -3.94 5.64
C THR A 218 -10.92 -2.84 5.75
N ARG A 219 -12.16 -3.19 6.10
CA ARG A 219 -13.23 -2.21 6.35
C ARG A 219 -12.81 -1.21 7.43
N GLU A 220 -12.24 -1.70 8.51
CA GLU A 220 -11.81 -0.89 9.66
C GLU A 220 -10.71 0.11 9.27
N SER A 221 -9.68 -0.36 8.56
CA SER A 221 -8.59 0.51 8.11
C SER A 221 -9.03 1.49 7.02
N TYR A 222 -9.99 1.12 6.17
CA TYR A 222 -10.59 2.02 5.19
C TYR A 222 -11.40 3.13 5.88
N ILE A 223 -12.23 2.79 6.88
CA ILE A 223 -12.95 3.76 7.70
C ILE A 223 -11.97 4.69 8.40
N PHE A 224 -10.94 4.14 9.04
CA PHE A 224 -9.93 4.92 9.75
C PHE A 224 -9.20 5.91 8.81
N ALA A 225 -8.82 5.50 7.60
CA ALA A 225 -8.18 6.34 6.60
C ALA A 225 -9.05 7.53 6.16
N HIS A 226 -10.37 7.40 6.20
CA HIS A 226 -11.31 8.49 5.92
C HIS A 226 -11.55 9.39 7.11
N THR A 227 -11.70 8.81 8.31
CA THR A 227 -12.19 9.54 9.48
C THR A 227 -11.07 10.19 10.28
N GLU A 228 -9.85 9.66 10.28
CA GLU A 228 -8.72 10.15 11.07
C GLU A 228 -9.13 10.39 12.54
N ASN A 229 -9.81 9.41 13.14
CA ASN A 229 -10.39 9.49 14.51
C ASN A 229 -11.59 10.46 14.66
N LYS A 230 -12.17 11.00 13.59
CA LYS A 230 -13.48 11.63 13.61
C LYS A 230 -14.57 10.56 13.60
N SER A 231 -15.80 10.94 13.99
CA SER A 231 -16.89 9.97 14.07
C SER A 231 -17.31 9.38 12.71
N ASN A 232 -17.27 10.15 11.64
CA ASN A 232 -17.73 9.75 10.30
C ASN A 232 -17.04 10.54 9.20
N TRP A 233 -17.06 9.98 7.99
CA TRP A 233 -16.83 10.72 6.75
C TRP A 233 -18.00 10.54 5.79
N ILE A 234 -18.54 11.63 5.28
CA ILE A 234 -19.69 11.64 4.36
C ILE A 234 -19.31 12.53 3.18
N ALA A 235 -19.40 11.99 1.97
CA ALA A 235 -19.10 12.72 0.74
C ALA A 235 -20.09 13.84 0.51
N ASP A 236 -19.65 14.86 -0.21
CA ASP A 236 -20.52 15.96 -0.63
C ASP A 236 -21.69 15.45 -1.51
N GLY A 237 -22.86 16.06 -1.38
CA GLY A 237 -24.05 15.70 -2.17
C GLY A 237 -24.80 14.46 -1.71
N VAL A 238 -24.36 13.78 -0.67
CA VAL A 238 -25.13 12.67 -0.05
C VAL A 238 -26.42 13.21 0.59
N ILE A 239 -27.57 12.58 0.27
CA ILE A 239 -28.87 12.93 0.83
C ILE A 239 -29.14 12.03 2.03
N ILE A 240 -29.42 12.61 3.20
CA ILE A 240 -29.72 11.88 4.44
C ILE A 240 -31.09 12.30 4.96
N GLY A 241 -31.95 11.30 5.17
CA GLY A 241 -33.30 11.50 5.69
C GLY A 241 -33.34 11.83 7.19
N GLU A 242 -34.54 12.23 7.65
CA GLU A 242 -34.78 12.64 9.03
C GLU A 242 -34.54 11.51 10.02
N ASN A 243 -34.02 11.83 11.23
CA ASN A 243 -33.73 10.92 12.34
C ASN A 243 -32.73 9.80 12.01
N THR A 244 -32.00 9.90 10.90
CA THR A 244 -30.94 8.96 10.53
C THR A 244 -29.68 9.21 11.37
N LYS A 245 -29.08 8.14 11.87
CA LYS A 245 -27.86 8.15 12.68
C LYS A 245 -26.74 7.46 11.95
N VAL A 246 -25.56 8.11 11.90
CA VAL A 246 -24.35 7.57 11.28
C VAL A 246 -23.23 7.64 12.30
N GLU A 247 -22.60 6.51 12.62
CA GLU A 247 -21.50 6.42 13.57
C GLU A 247 -20.37 5.57 13.00
N ASN A 248 -19.13 6.01 13.17
CA ASN A 248 -17.89 5.35 12.75
C ASN A 248 -18.00 4.72 11.34
N SER A 249 -18.48 5.53 10.37
CA SER A 249 -18.83 5.03 9.04
C SER A 249 -18.38 5.98 7.93
N VAL A 250 -18.26 5.43 6.74
CA VAL A 250 -17.93 6.14 5.50
C VAL A 250 -19.12 6.04 4.56
N ILE A 251 -19.62 7.18 4.06
CA ILE A 251 -20.65 7.24 3.04
C ILE A 251 -20.07 7.93 1.80
N LEU A 252 -19.87 7.13 0.74
CA LEU A 252 -19.32 7.61 -0.52
C LEU A 252 -20.36 8.38 -1.35
N GLY A 253 -19.92 9.05 -2.40
CA GLY A 253 -20.74 9.97 -3.19
C GLY A 253 -21.97 9.33 -3.85
N ASP A 254 -22.91 10.21 -4.24
CA ASP A 254 -24.15 9.86 -4.96
C ASP A 254 -25.05 8.86 -4.21
N CYS A 255 -25.04 8.89 -2.87
CA CYS A 255 -25.89 8.06 -2.04
C CYS A 255 -27.16 8.80 -1.60
N SER A 256 -28.26 8.03 -1.48
CA SER A 256 -29.52 8.48 -0.90
C SER A 256 -29.91 7.58 0.27
N ILE A 257 -30.09 8.17 1.45
CA ILE A 257 -30.38 7.44 2.69
C ILE A 257 -31.72 7.92 3.20
N GLY A 258 -32.62 6.96 3.42
CA GLY A 258 -33.98 7.22 3.92
C GLY A 258 -34.05 7.73 5.36
N ASN A 259 -35.26 7.88 5.86
CA ASN A 259 -35.52 8.33 7.23
C ASN A 259 -35.37 7.20 8.26
N ASN A 260 -35.00 7.54 9.49
CA ASN A 260 -34.83 6.62 10.62
C ASN A 260 -33.87 5.46 10.34
N VAL A 261 -32.83 5.69 9.54
CA VAL A 261 -31.78 4.69 9.24
C VAL A 261 -30.70 4.75 10.33
N VAL A 262 -30.14 3.59 10.67
CA VAL A 262 -28.97 3.49 11.56
C VAL A 262 -27.82 2.86 10.79
N ILE A 263 -26.70 3.57 10.70
CA ILE A 263 -25.47 3.11 10.04
C ILE A 263 -24.32 3.17 11.05
N ASN A 264 -23.72 2.01 11.32
CA ASN A 264 -22.63 1.91 12.28
C ASN A 264 -21.50 1.01 11.76
N ASN A 265 -20.24 1.40 11.98
CA ASN A 265 -19.02 0.67 11.55
C ASN A 265 -19.10 0.16 10.10
N SER A 266 -19.61 0.98 9.18
CA SER A 266 -19.98 0.54 7.83
C SER A 266 -19.44 1.45 6.73
N ILE A 267 -19.33 0.90 5.53
CA ILE A 267 -19.01 1.63 4.32
C ILE A 267 -20.20 1.55 3.38
N ILE A 268 -20.75 2.69 2.99
CA ILE A 268 -21.79 2.79 1.96
C ILE A 268 -21.12 3.14 0.64
N CYS A 269 -21.19 2.23 -0.32
CA CYS A 269 -20.57 2.40 -1.63
C CYS A 269 -21.29 3.46 -2.46
N THR A 270 -20.59 4.11 -3.35
CA THR A 270 -21.10 5.08 -4.31
C THR A 270 -22.37 4.59 -5.02
N ASN A 271 -23.32 5.48 -5.28
CA ASN A 271 -24.62 5.23 -5.93
C ASN A 271 -25.53 4.26 -5.16
N SER A 272 -25.34 4.09 -3.86
CA SER A 272 -26.23 3.25 -3.05
C SER A 272 -27.49 4.00 -2.62
N ASN A 273 -28.62 3.26 -2.60
CA ASN A 273 -29.89 3.74 -2.10
C ASN A 273 -30.33 2.91 -0.89
N ILE A 274 -30.53 3.54 0.27
CA ILE A 274 -30.93 2.88 1.51
C ILE A 274 -32.35 3.33 1.85
N GLU A 275 -33.24 2.34 2.01
CA GLU A 275 -34.66 2.62 2.32
C GLU A 275 -34.84 3.05 3.79
N SER A 276 -35.98 3.71 4.09
CA SER A 276 -36.26 4.17 5.45
C SER A 276 -36.41 2.97 6.42
N ASN A 277 -35.98 3.18 7.67
CA ASN A 277 -36.01 2.23 8.77
C ASN A 277 -35.07 1.02 8.61
N GLU A 278 -34.02 1.13 7.75
CA GLU A 278 -32.99 0.10 7.66
C GLU A 278 -31.92 0.29 8.76
N GLU A 279 -31.27 -0.83 9.12
CA GLU A 279 -30.11 -0.87 10.03
C GLU A 279 -28.95 -1.56 9.34
N ILE A 280 -27.80 -0.86 9.26
CA ILE A 280 -26.59 -1.32 8.58
C ILE A 280 -25.45 -1.26 9.59
N ASN A 281 -25.02 -2.43 10.06
CA ASN A 281 -23.95 -2.59 11.04
C ASN A 281 -22.83 -3.46 10.46
N GLU A 282 -21.60 -3.00 10.61
CA GLU A 282 -20.37 -3.73 10.26
C GLU A 282 -20.38 -4.31 8.83
N LYS A 283 -20.81 -3.53 7.85
CA LYS A 283 -20.96 -3.95 6.46
C LYS A 283 -20.26 -3.01 5.48
N ILE A 284 -19.95 -3.58 4.33
CA ILE A 284 -19.68 -2.82 3.10
C ILE A 284 -20.94 -2.99 2.24
N TYR A 285 -21.72 -1.93 2.15
CA TYR A 285 -23.05 -1.94 1.52
C TYR A 285 -22.99 -1.35 0.11
N LYS A 286 -23.58 -2.07 -0.85
CA LYS A 286 -23.76 -1.65 -2.24
C LYS A 286 -25.10 -2.17 -2.72
N LYS A 287 -26.00 -1.27 -3.19
CA LYS A 287 -27.34 -1.64 -3.72
C LYS A 287 -27.61 -0.83 -4.99
#